data_981d722fa87c78912571705f45f0f9e0
#
_entry.id   981d722fa87c78912571705f45f0f9e0
#
_cell.length_a   1.000
_cell.length_b   1.000
_cell.length_c   1.000
_cell.angle_alpha   90.00
_cell.angle_beta   90.00
_cell.angle_gamma   90.00
#
_symmetry.space_group_name_H-M   'P 1'
#
loop_
_entity.id
_entity.type
_entity.pdbx_description
1 polymer ?
#
loop_
_entity_poly.entity_id
_entity_poly.type
_entity_poly.pdbx_seq_one_letter_code
_entity_poly.pdbx_strand_id
1 'polypeptide(L)'
;MQQKIYYIIFTIVFGLILISSSLFSVDQRQSAVVFQFGEAVRTIENPGLNIKIPFIQNVEFFDKRLLDVEVEAKELTAADGIRVIVDAYAKFQINNPVMFYKTVHDYQGVKIRLTRNLESSMRKVIGKISLSSLLSQERSNVMLNILNQVDGEAKSFGIDVVDVRILRADLPKENSAAIYRRMQTAREKEATQIRAEGQEESVRIRSKADKESKIILAKAYRDAQIIKGDGDEKAAKIYNAAYSVDPEFYKFYRSLLVYKNSFKKEDTNFVISPDAEVLKYLNLTK
;
A
#
# COMPACT_ATOMS: atom_id res chain seq x y z
N MET A 1 17.75 87.63 29.74
CA MET A 1 17.87 86.90 28.40
C MET A 1 18.33 85.45 28.56
N GLN A 2 19.24 85.09 29.40
CA GLN A 2 19.75 83.74 29.57
C GLN A 2 18.64 82.72 29.92
N GLN A 3 17.72 83.02 30.84
CA GLN A 3 16.67 82.04 31.19
C GLN A 3 15.74 81.71 30.01
N LYS A 4 15.44 82.64 29.13
CA LYS A 4 14.62 82.36 27.94
C LYS A 4 15.33 81.41 26.95
N ILE A 5 16.66 81.48 26.85
CA ILE A 5 17.51 80.59 26.01
C ILE A 5 17.49 79.18 26.55
N TYR A 6 17.57 78.97 27.85
CA TYR A 6 17.47 77.67 28.51
C TYR A 6 16.10 77.00 28.22
N TYR A 7 15.03 77.70 28.33
CA TYR A 7 13.69 77.15 28.01
C TYR A 7 13.54 76.78 26.51
N ILE A 8 14.10 77.56 25.59
CA ILE A 8 14.10 77.26 24.19
C ILE A 8 14.93 76.00 23.90
N ILE A 9 16.13 75.92 24.48
CA ILE A 9 16.97 74.73 24.30
C ILE A 9 16.29 73.49 24.89
N PHE A 10 15.69 73.59 26.07
CA PHE A 10 14.96 72.50 26.73
C PHE A 10 13.78 72.05 25.87
N THR A 11 12.97 72.97 25.26
CA THR A 11 11.85 72.61 24.39
C THR A 11 12.32 71.93 23.13
N ILE A 12 13.43 72.40 22.51
CA ILE A 12 14.00 71.75 21.32
C ILE A 12 14.53 70.36 21.65
N VAL A 13 15.26 70.18 22.72
CA VAL A 13 15.79 68.86 23.16
C VAL A 13 14.63 67.93 23.48
N PHE A 14 13.60 68.39 24.19
CA PHE A 14 12.41 67.62 24.49
C PHE A 14 11.66 67.20 23.25
N GLY A 15 11.49 68.12 22.27
CA GLY A 15 10.89 67.81 20.96
C GLY A 15 11.69 66.76 20.18
N LEU A 16 13.02 66.87 20.19
CA LEU A 16 13.92 65.89 19.54
C LEU A 16 13.81 64.51 20.20
N ILE A 17 13.72 64.40 21.50
CA ILE A 17 13.53 63.13 22.22
C ILE A 17 12.17 62.55 21.89
N LEU A 18 11.10 63.33 21.80
CA LEU A 18 9.76 62.89 21.42
C LEU A 18 9.74 62.34 19.99
N ILE A 19 10.35 63.03 19.02
CA ILE A 19 10.46 62.57 17.64
C ILE A 19 11.27 61.30 17.56
N SER A 20 12.42 61.19 18.23
CA SER A 20 13.26 60.00 18.26
C SER A 20 12.53 58.81 18.87
N SER A 21 11.75 58.99 19.92
CA SER A 21 10.97 57.96 20.60
C SER A 21 9.70 57.55 19.79
N SER A 22 9.27 58.39 18.84
CA SER A 22 8.14 58.13 17.99
C SER A 22 8.46 57.24 16.78
N LEU A 23 9.71 57.19 16.38
CA LEU A 23 10.16 56.43 15.20
C LEU A 23 10.59 55.00 15.57
N PHE A 24 10.15 54.02 14.78
CA PHE A 24 10.66 52.63 14.87
C PHE A 24 10.78 52.01 13.48
N SER A 25 11.70 51.07 13.33
CA SER A 25 11.91 50.38 12.07
C SER A 25 11.45 48.91 12.18
N VAL A 26 10.75 48.45 11.15
CA VAL A 26 10.33 47.04 11.02
C VAL A 26 11.26 46.34 10.02
N ASP A 27 11.87 45.26 10.45
CA ASP A 27 12.72 44.42 9.61
C ASP A 27 11.86 43.56 8.66
N GLN A 28 12.42 43.16 7.51
CA GLN A 28 11.76 42.29 6.53
C GLN A 28 11.39 40.93 7.12
N ARG A 29 12.10 40.50 8.13
CA ARG A 29 11.91 39.20 8.81
C ARG A 29 10.83 39.24 9.89
N GLN A 30 10.28 40.42 10.19
CA GLN A 30 9.37 40.65 11.29
C GLN A 30 8.11 41.35 10.83
N SER A 31 7.02 41.14 11.54
CA SER A 31 5.85 41.96 11.52
C SER A 31 5.76 42.71 12.86
N ALA A 32 5.18 43.89 12.86
CA ALA A 32 4.98 44.65 14.07
C ALA A 32 3.50 44.88 14.31
N VAL A 33 3.08 44.75 15.57
CA VAL A 33 1.74 45.11 16.00
C VAL A 33 1.85 46.28 16.98
N VAL A 34 1.14 47.33 16.68
CA VAL A 34 1.08 48.52 17.56
C VAL A 34 -0.11 48.34 18.48
N PHE A 35 0.16 48.30 19.76
CA PHE A 35 -0.84 48.22 20.83
C PHE A 35 -1.03 49.59 21.49
N GLN A 36 -2.29 49.91 21.78
CA GLN A 36 -2.65 51.07 22.55
C GLN A 36 -3.56 50.64 23.70
N PHE A 37 -3.16 50.90 24.93
CA PHE A 37 -3.88 50.45 26.13
C PHE A 37 -4.21 48.94 26.15
N GLY A 38 -3.37 48.12 25.52
CA GLY A 38 -3.56 46.65 25.42
C GLY A 38 -4.38 46.21 24.23
N GLU A 39 -4.97 47.10 23.43
CA GLU A 39 -5.67 46.73 22.21
C GLU A 39 -4.80 46.91 20.96
N ALA A 40 -4.85 45.94 20.02
CA ALA A 40 -4.14 46.00 18.75
C ALA A 40 -4.83 47.06 17.84
N VAL A 41 -4.15 48.13 17.56
CA VAL A 41 -4.68 49.26 16.73
C VAL A 41 -4.26 49.06 15.27
N ARG A 42 -3.05 48.60 15.01
CA ARG A 42 -2.48 48.53 13.69
C ARG A 42 -1.45 47.39 13.58
N THR A 43 -1.54 46.62 12.52
CA THR A 43 -0.54 45.62 12.13
C THR A 43 0.28 46.14 10.95
N ILE A 44 1.60 46.03 11.04
CA ILE A 44 2.55 46.47 10.01
C ILE A 44 3.30 45.25 9.51
N GLU A 45 3.06 44.91 8.28
CA GLU A 45 3.68 43.73 7.62
C GLU A 45 4.81 44.12 6.68
N ASN A 46 4.80 45.34 6.18
CA ASN A 46 5.82 45.84 5.26
C ASN A 46 7.02 46.41 6.04
N PRO A 47 8.25 46.07 5.61
CA PRO A 47 9.45 46.61 6.23
C PRO A 47 9.58 48.10 5.98
N GLY A 48 10.19 48.80 6.90
CA GLY A 48 10.45 50.23 6.78
C GLY A 48 10.29 51.02 8.06
N LEU A 49 10.41 52.33 7.93
CA LEU A 49 10.30 53.28 9.04
C LEU A 49 8.80 53.56 9.30
N ASN A 50 8.40 53.44 10.53
CA ASN A 50 7.04 53.66 11.01
C ASN A 50 7.02 54.57 12.22
N ILE A 51 5.84 55.11 12.47
CA ILE A 51 5.63 56.09 13.55
C ILE A 51 4.67 55.50 14.58
N LYS A 52 4.99 55.68 15.87
CA LYS A 52 4.11 55.41 17.01
C LYS A 52 3.96 56.63 17.89
N ILE A 53 2.89 56.69 18.67
CA ILE A 53 2.71 57.71 19.69
C ILE A 53 3.51 57.28 20.94
N PRO A 54 4.57 58.05 21.31
CA PRO A 54 5.38 57.70 22.46
C PRO A 54 4.53 57.74 23.74
N PHE A 55 4.87 56.88 24.73
CA PHE A 55 4.21 56.69 26.02
C PHE A 55 2.81 56.07 25.99
N ILE A 56 2.08 56.15 24.88
CA ILE A 56 0.71 55.61 24.76
C ILE A 56 0.71 54.28 23.98
N GLN A 57 1.56 54.17 22.96
CA GLN A 57 1.61 53.01 22.07
C GLN A 57 2.86 52.17 22.30
N ASN A 58 2.67 50.86 22.47
CA ASN A 58 3.73 49.85 22.52
C ASN A 58 3.74 49.10 21.19
N VAL A 59 4.94 48.71 20.76
CA VAL A 59 5.15 47.91 19.53
C VAL A 59 5.74 46.59 19.91
N GLU A 60 5.05 45.52 19.51
CA GLU A 60 5.52 44.15 19.64
C GLU A 60 5.92 43.58 18.28
N PHE A 61 7.07 42.92 18.22
CA PHE A 61 7.61 42.38 16.98
C PHE A 61 7.42 40.84 16.96
N PHE A 62 6.91 40.35 15.83
CA PHE A 62 6.68 38.91 15.61
C PHE A 62 7.50 38.43 14.41
N ASP A 63 8.14 37.28 14.55
CA ASP A 63 8.95 36.69 13.49
C ASP A 63 8.05 36.12 12.37
N LYS A 64 8.34 36.48 11.12
CA LYS A 64 7.65 35.97 9.91
C LYS A 64 8.29 34.70 9.35
N ARG A 65 9.46 34.36 9.81
CA ARG A 65 10.17 33.17 9.33
C ARG A 65 9.48 31.91 9.82
N LEU A 66 9.81 30.81 9.13
CA LEU A 66 9.47 29.47 9.61
C LEU A 66 10.23 29.20 10.94
N LEU A 67 9.46 28.96 11.97
CA LEU A 67 9.94 28.59 13.29
C LEU A 67 9.70 27.09 13.49
N ASP A 68 10.45 26.46 14.36
CA ASP A 68 10.29 25.05 14.68
C ASP A 68 9.97 24.83 16.17
N VAL A 69 9.21 23.76 16.40
CA VAL A 69 8.95 23.23 17.74
C VAL A 69 9.24 21.75 17.69
N GLU A 70 10.19 21.33 18.53
CA GLU A 70 10.49 19.93 18.75
C GLU A 70 9.67 19.37 19.92
N VAL A 71 9.17 18.16 19.72
CA VAL A 71 8.52 17.36 20.75
C VAL A 71 9.49 16.29 21.19
N GLU A 72 9.79 16.28 22.48
CA GLU A 72 10.63 15.25 23.09
C GLU A 72 10.04 13.86 22.85
N ALA A 73 10.92 12.87 22.83
CA ALA A 73 10.57 11.48 22.61
C ALA A 73 9.46 11.01 23.59
N LYS A 74 8.33 10.61 23.07
CA LYS A 74 7.17 10.11 23.84
C LYS A 74 6.86 8.68 23.49
N GLU A 75 6.49 7.91 24.49
CA GLU A 75 5.99 6.56 24.31
C GLU A 75 4.51 6.59 23.89
N LEU A 76 4.23 6.02 22.70
CA LEU A 76 2.92 5.90 22.11
C LEU A 76 2.61 4.44 21.81
N THR A 77 1.33 4.07 21.79
CA THR A 77 0.89 2.70 21.47
C THR A 77 0.25 2.70 20.10
N ALA A 78 0.75 1.88 19.20
CA ALA A 78 0.18 1.65 17.86
C ALA A 78 -1.06 0.74 17.92
N ALA A 79 -1.82 0.64 16.81
CA ALA A 79 -3.05 -0.16 16.74
C ALA A 79 -2.83 -1.65 17.02
N ASP A 80 -1.65 -2.17 16.71
CA ASP A 80 -1.23 -3.56 16.98
C ASP A 80 -0.78 -3.82 18.43
N GLY A 81 -0.93 -2.80 19.33
CA GLY A 81 -0.56 -2.87 20.74
C GLY A 81 0.94 -2.74 20.99
N ILE A 82 1.73 -2.45 19.98
CA ILE A 82 3.18 -2.25 20.12
C ILE A 82 3.45 -0.82 20.60
N ARG A 83 4.28 -0.71 21.64
CA ARG A 83 4.75 0.58 22.13
C ARG A 83 5.92 1.06 21.30
N VAL A 84 5.87 2.31 20.88
CA VAL A 84 6.91 2.99 20.10
C VAL A 84 7.29 4.30 20.79
N ILE A 85 8.57 4.61 20.79
CA ILE A 85 9.09 5.89 21.24
C ILE A 85 9.24 6.76 20.00
N VAL A 86 8.48 7.85 19.95
CA VAL A 86 8.42 8.72 18.78
C VAL A 86 8.80 10.13 19.19
N ASP A 87 9.74 10.73 18.47
CA ASP A 87 10.05 12.14 18.49
C ASP A 87 9.69 12.78 17.14
N ALA A 88 9.24 14.02 17.21
CA ALA A 88 8.77 14.75 16.04
C ALA A 88 9.06 16.24 16.18
N TYR A 89 9.08 16.94 15.05
CA TYR A 89 9.08 18.40 15.03
C TYR A 89 7.96 18.90 14.11
N ALA A 90 7.53 20.12 14.39
CA ALA A 90 6.63 20.86 13.54
C ALA A 90 7.27 22.19 13.13
N LYS A 91 7.14 22.57 11.88
CA LYS A 91 7.50 23.89 11.37
C LYS A 91 6.24 24.72 11.22
N PHE A 92 6.24 25.92 11.78
CA PHE A 92 5.09 26.80 11.75
C PHE A 92 5.50 28.24 11.41
N GLN A 93 4.53 29.02 11.00
CA GLN A 93 4.66 30.44 10.69
C GLN A 93 3.53 31.20 11.36
N ILE A 94 3.82 32.40 11.84
CA ILE A 94 2.79 33.31 12.41
C ILE A 94 2.10 34.00 11.25
N ASN A 95 0.83 33.64 11.01
CA ASN A 95 0.01 34.24 9.95
C ASN A 95 -0.81 35.43 10.45
N ASN A 96 -1.34 35.35 11.67
CA ASN A 96 -2.08 36.43 12.29
C ASN A 96 -1.46 36.86 13.63
N PRO A 97 -0.57 37.86 13.62
CA PRO A 97 0.14 38.29 14.85
C PRO A 97 -0.80 38.82 15.95
N VAL A 98 -1.94 39.40 15.58
CA VAL A 98 -2.92 39.91 16.56
C VAL A 98 -3.60 38.75 17.30
N MET A 99 -4.02 37.73 16.56
CA MET A 99 -4.63 36.54 17.12
C MET A 99 -3.61 35.75 17.97
N PHE A 100 -2.39 35.64 17.45
CA PHE A 100 -1.27 35.04 18.13
C PHE A 100 -1.02 35.70 19.52
N TYR A 101 -0.90 37.04 19.57
CA TYR A 101 -0.69 37.75 20.81
C TYR A 101 -1.85 37.56 21.81
N LYS A 102 -3.09 37.58 21.34
CA LYS A 102 -4.26 37.38 22.19
C LYS A 102 -4.37 36.01 22.79
N THR A 103 -3.91 34.97 22.07
CA THR A 103 -4.09 33.55 22.48
C THR A 103 -2.89 32.95 23.18
N VAL A 104 -1.70 33.27 22.72
CA VAL A 104 -0.44 32.62 23.14
C VAL A 104 0.59 33.56 23.71
N HIS A 105 0.50 34.84 23.42
CA HIS A 105 1.34 35.95 23.84
C HIS A 105 2.75 35.92 23.27
N ASP A 106 3.50 34.83 23.48
CA ASP A 106 4.90 34.73 23.14
C ASP A 106 5.27 33.36 22.54
N TYR A 107 6.52 33.22 22.15
CA TYR A 107 7.06 31.96 21.57
C TYR A 107 6.99 30.78 22.58
N GLN A 108 7.15 31.03 23.88
CA GLN A 108 7.08 29.96 24.88
C GLN A 108 5.64 29.43 25.00
N GLY A 109 4.66 30.31 24.95
CA GLY A 109 3.25 29.94 24.92
C GLY A 109 2.89 29.07 23.71
N VAL A 110 3.40 29.42 22.51
CA VAL A 110 3.26 28.59 21.31
C VAL A 110 3.91 27.23 21.52
N LYS A 111 5.16 27.19 21.96
CA LYS A 111 5.89 25.95 22.17
C LYS A 111 5.09 24.99 23.04
N ILE A 112 4.55 25.45 24.15
CA ILE A 112 3.77 24.62 25.07
C ILE A 112 2.48 24.11 24.42
N ARG A 113 1.72 25.00 23.74
CA ARG A 113 0.43 24.62 23.14
C ARG A 113 0.62 23.72 21.93
N LEU A 114 1.54 24.07 21.02
CA LEU A 114 1.80 23.31 19.83
C LEU A 114 2.39 21.92 20.14
N THR A 115 3.27 21.82 21.15
CA THR A 115 3.78 20.54 21.65
C THR A 115 2.63 19.64 22.11
N ARG A 116 1.71 20.15 22.93
CA ARG A 116 0.54 19.39 23.40
C ARG A 116 -0.37 18.94 22.26
N ASN A 117 -0.61 19.84 21.32
CA ASN A 117 -1.43 19.56 20.15
C ASN A 117 -0.79 18.49 19.26
N LEU A 118 0.52 18.61 19.01
CA LEU A 118 1.28 17.64 18.24
C LEU A 118 1.31 16.25 18.92
N GLU A 119 1.56 16.22 20.25
CA GLU A 119 1.48 14.96 21.03
C GLU A 119 0.09 14.32 20.97
N SER A 120 -0.98 15.10 21.10
CA SER A 120 -2.36 14.61 21.00
C SER A 120 -2.68 14.05 19.62
N SER A 121 -2.29 14.78 18.59
CA SER A 121 -2.50 14.37 17.20
C SER A 121 -1.69 13.14 16.82
N MET A 122 -0.43 13.06 17.24
CA MET A 122 0.40 11.86 17.08
C MET A 122 -0.24 10.65 17.77
N ARG A 123 -0.72 10.80 19.01
CA ARG A 123 -1.39 9.72 19.75
C ARG A 123 -2.65 9.23 19.02
N LYS A 124 -3.47 10.13 18.49
CA LYS A 124 -4.69 9.78 17.74
C LYS A 124 -4.38 9.08 16.43
N VAL A 125 -3.37 9.55 15.67
CA VAL A 125 -3.05 9.01 14.36
C VAL A 125 -2.28 7.69 14.48
N ILE A 126 -1.23 7.65 15.32
CA ILE A 126 -0.41 6.44 15.53
C ILE A 126 -1.24 5.33 16.17
N GLY A 127 -2.15 5.66 17.10
CA GLY A 127 -3.04 4.68 17.70
C GLY A 127 -4.02 3.99 16.75
N LYS A 128 -4.18 4.49 15.52
CA LYS A 128 -5.04 3.91 14.48
C LYS A 128 -4.30 3.11 13.42
N ILE A 129 -2.97 3.13 13.41
CA ILE A 129 -2.12 2.48 12.41
C ILE A 129 -1.22 1.43 13.07
N SER A 130 -0.78 0.45 12.27
CA SER A 130 0.21 -0.54 12.72
C SER A 130 1.63 0.04 12.69
N LEU A 131 2.53 -0.54 13.48
CA LEU A 131 3.94 -0.18 13.41
C LEU A 131 4.52 -0.39 12.00
N SER A 132 4.08 -1.41 11.29
CA SER A 132 4.52 -1.68 9.91
C SER A 132 4.17 -0.54 8.94
N SER A 133 3.00 0.07 9.06
CA SER A 133 2.61 1.25 8.27
C SER A 133 3.47 2.48 8.58
N LEU A 134 3.85 2.66 9.85
CA LEU A 134 4.74 3.75 10.27
C LEU A 134 6.16 3.62 9.69
N LEU A 135 6.63 2.39 9.45
CA LEU A 135 7.96 2.08 8.91
C LEU A 135 7.97 1.90 7.38
N SER A 136 6.82 1.90 6.74
CA SER A 136 6.66 1.73 5.28
C SER A 136 6.59 3.06 4.53
N GLN A 137 6.36 3.00 3.22
CA GLN A 137 6.11 4.18 2.39
C GLN A 137 4.84 4.95 2.80
N GLU A 138 3.93 4.32 3.55
CA GLU A 138 2.72 4.95 4.08
C GLU A 138 3.03 6.02 5.15
N ARG A 139 4.26 6.05 5.66
CA ARG A 139 4.73 7.08 6.62
C ARG A 139 4.43 8.51 6.17
N SER A 140 4.51 8.79 4.86
CA SER A 140 4.20 10.12 4.31
C SER A 140 2.74 10.50 4.53
N ASN A 141 1.82 9.55 4.35
CA ASN A 141 0.39 9.77 4.59
C ASN A 141 0.09 9.97 6.08
N VAL A 142 0.81 9.26 6.94
CA VAL A 142 0.71 9.43 8.40
C VAL A 142 1.10 10.84 8.80
N MET A 143 2.23 11.35 8.29
CA MET A 143 2.69 12.72 8.56
C MET A 143 1.71 13.77 8.04
N LEU A 144 1.14 13.59 6.84
CA LEU A 144 0.11 14.47 6.30
C LEU A 144 -1.16 14.48 7.18
N ASN A 145 -1.58 13.35 7.70
CA ASN A 145 -2.73 13.27 8.59
C ASN A 145 -2.47 13.99 9.92
N ILE A 146 -1.27 13.85 10.48
CA ILE A 146 -0.87 14.59 11.68
C ILE A 146 -0.83 16.08 11.39
N LEU A 147 -0.21 16.51 10.27
CA LEU A 147 -0.14 17.90 9.83
C LEU A 147 -1.54 18.52 9.75
N ASN A 148 -2.46 17.91 9.02
CA ASN A 148 -3.81 18.42 8.82
C ASN A 148 -4.56 18.59 10.16
N GLN A 149 -4.37 17.67 11.09
CA GLN A 149 -5.00 17.73 12.40
C GLN A 149 -4.40 18.84 13.27
N VAL A 150 -3.06 18.96 13.28
CA VAL A 150 -2.35 19.98 14.05
C VAL A 150 -2.62 21.37 13.48
N ASP A 151 -2.58 21.55 12.15
CA ASP A 151 -2.84 22.82 11.47
C ASP A 151 -4.26 23.32 11.72
N GLY A 152 -5.25 22.42 11.70
CA GLY A 152 -6.64 22.78 11.99
C GLY A 152 -6.83 23.41 13.37
N GLU A 153 -6.13 22.90 14.39
CA GLU A 153 -6.16 23.47 15.74
C GLU A 153 -5.26 24.71 15.87
N ALA A 154 -4.11 24.72 15.18
CA ALA A 154 -3.12 25.79 15.21
C ALA A 154 -3.65 27.12 14.64
N LYS A 155 -4.52 27.07 13.63
CA LYS A 155 -5.19 28.24 13.07
C LYS A 155 -5.95 29.06 14.11
N SER A 156 -6.49 28.42 15.13
CA SER A 156 -7.15 29.10 16.25
C SER A 156 -6.20 29.97 17.08
N PHE A 157 -4.90 29.76 16.93
CA PHE A 157 -3.84 30.53 17.61
C PHE A 157 -3.18 31.57 16.70
N GLY A 158 -3.64 31.71 15.46
CA GLY A 158 -3.08 32.64 14.48
C GLY A 158 -1.77 32.15 13.86
N ILE A 159 -1.51 30.83 13.88
CA ILE A 159 -0.34 30.19 13.28
C ILE A 159 -0.75 29.15 12.24
N ASP A 160 0.03 29.02 11.18
CA ASP A 160 -0.09 27.99 10.17
C ASP A 160 1.05 26.98 10.35
N VAL A 161 0.71 25.70 10.43
CA VAL A 161 1.70 24.63 10.49
C VAL A 161 2.00 24.15 9.07
N VAL A 162 3.24 24.38 8.63
CA VAL A 162 3.65 24.14 7.24
C VAL A 162 4.11 22.69 7.04
N ASP A 163 4.80 22.14 8.03
CA ASP A 163 5.32 20.76 7.95
C ASP A 163 5.40 20.09 9.32
N VAL A 164 5.14 18.79 9.34
CA VAL A 164 5.30 17.95 10.52
C VAL A 164 6.09 16.71 10.11
N ARG A 165 7.18 16.45 10.85
CA ARG A 165 8.02 15.28 10.59
C ARG A 165 8.28 14.49 11.87
N ILE A 166 8.12 13.18 11.73
CA ILE A 166 8.62 12.23 12.73
C ILE A 166 10.12 12.07 12.49
N LEU A 167 10.93 12.40 13.46
CA LEU A 167 12.38 12.24 13.39
C LEU A 167 12.76 10.78 13.54
N ARG A 168 12.24 10.15 14.59
CA ARG A 168 12.59 8.79 14.97
C ARG A 168 11.36 8.04 15.50
N ALA A 169 11.32 6.76 15.23
CA ALA A 169 10.34 5.84 15.78
C ALA A 169 11.07 4.57 16.20
N ASP A 170 11.35 4.45 17.48
CA ASP A 170 12.12 3.36 18.06
C ASP A 170 11.25 2.48 18.98
N LEU A 171 11.67 1.23 19.14
CA LEU A 171 11.07 0.35 20.13
C LEU A 171 11.75 0.53 21.51
N PRO A 172 11.00 0.47 22.62
CA PRO A 172 11.59 0.45 23.95
C PRO A 172 12.60 -0.69 24.09
N LYS A 173 13.78 -0.41 24.62
CA LYS A 173 14.89 -1.37 24.72
C LYS A 173 14.51 -2.64 25.51
N GLU A 174 13.68 -2.48 26.51
CA GLU A 174 13.29 -3.53 27.47
C GLU A 174 12.46 -4.66 26.84
N ASN A 175 11.71 -4.38 25.79
CA ASN A 175 10.79 -5.33 25.14
C ASN A 175 11.14 -5.63 23.66
N SER A 176 12.19 -5.03 23.13
CA SER A 176 12.50 -5.13 21.71
C SER A 176 12.69 -6.57 21.23
N ALA A 177 13.41 -7.40 21.96
CA ALA A 177 13.64 -8.82 21.60
C ALA A 177 12.35 -9.65 21.56
N ALA A 178 11.43 -9.42 22.49
CA ALA A 178 10.13 -10.11 22.51
C ALA A 178 9.23 -9.66 21.35
N ILE A 179 9.25 -8.36 21.04
CA ILE A 179 8.50 -7.78 19.92
C ILE A 179 9.04 -8.30 18.59
N TYR A 180 10.35 -8.33 18.38
CA TYR A 180 10.98 -8.89 17.18
C TYR A 180 10.61 -10.36 16.99
N ARG A 181 10.66 -11.17 18.04
CA ARG A 181 10.27 -12.58 18.00
C ARG A 181 8.80 -12.74 17.63
N ARG A 182 7.92 -11.91 18.19
CA ARG A 182 6.49 -11.90 17.84
C ARG A 182 6.26 -11.50 16.39
N MET A 183 6.96 -10.48 15.89
CA MET A 183 6.88 -10.05 14.48
C MET A 183 7.39 -11.14 13.54
N GLN A 184 8.50 -11.80 13.86
CA GLN A 184 9.03 -12.93 13.09
C GLN A 184 8.00 -14.06 13.02
N THR A 185 7.44 -14.50 14.16
CA THR A 185 6.42 -15.55 14.19
C THR A 185 5.16 -15.16 13.40
N ALA A 186 4.74 -13.89 13.48
CA ALA A 186 3.61 -13.40 12.69
C ALA A 186 3.88 -13.48 11.18
N ARG A 187 5.09 -13.08 10.74
CA ARG A 187 5.50 -13.19 9.33
C ARG A 187 5.66 -14.62 8.85
N GLU A 188 6.17 -15.53 9.70
CA GLU A 188 6.25 -16.95 9.39
C GLU A 188 4.85 -17.57 9.23
N LYS A 189 3.90 -17.22 10.09
CA LYS A 189 2.50 -17.65 9.95
C LYS A 189 1.87 -17.13 8.67
N GLU A 190 2.03 -15.83 8.35
CA GLU A 190 1.53 -15.22 7.13
C GLU A 190 2.11 -15.90 5.88
N ALA A 191 3.43 -16.12 5.86
CA ALA A 191 4.10 -16.83 4.78
C ALA A 191 3.64 -18.27 4.63
N THR A 192 3.39 -18.98 5.74
CA THR A 192 2.86 -20.35 5.74
C THR A 192 1.44 -20.37 5.19
N GLN A 193 0.60 -19.42 5.60
CA GLN A 193 -0.76 -19.28 5.11
C GLN A 193 -0.79 -19.06 3.58
N ILE A 194 0.00 -18.09 3.09
CA ILE A 194 0.07 -17.80 1.65
C ILE A 194 0.57 -19.01 0.85
N ARG A 195 1.57 -19.75 1.38
CA ARG A 195 2.05 -20.98 0.73
C ARG A 195 0.98 -22.07 0.70
N ALA A 196 0.21 -22.23 1.78
CA ALA A 196 -0.86 -23.21 1.85
C ALA A 196 -1.98 -22.88 0.86
N GLU A 197 -2.40 -21.60 0.77
CA GLU A 197 -3.37 -21.13 -0.21
C GLU A 197 -2.89 -21.32 -1.65
N GLY A 198 -1.62 -21.02 -1.92
CA GLY A 198 -1.00 -21.27 -3.22
C GLY A 198 -0.94 -22.77 -3.58
N GLN A 199 -0.66 -23.64 -2.61
CA GLN A 199 -0.67 -25.09 -2.81
C GLN A 199 -2.08 -25.62 -3.08
N GLU A 200 -3.07 -25.18 -2.33
CA GLU A 200 -4.48 -25.51 -2.56
C GLU A 200 -4.92 -25.12 -3.97
N GLU A 201 -4.63 -23.89 -4.39
CA GLU A 201 -4.96 -23.41 -5.73
C GLU A 201 -4.26 -24.21 -6.83
N SER A 202 -2.97 -24.54 -6.61
CA SER A 202 -2.21 -25.38 -7.54
C SER A 202 -2.83 -26.78 -7.71
N VAL A 203 -3.23 -27.42 -6.61
CA VAL A 203 -3.90 -28.72 -6.64
C VAL A 203 -5.26 -28.60 -7.34
N ARG A 204 -6.00 -27.55 -7.06
CA ARG A 204 -7.32 -27.28 -7.70
C ARG A 204 -7.20 -27.15 -9.21
N ILE A 205 -6.23 -26.34 -9.68
CA ILE A 205 -6.00 -26.13 -11.11
C ILE A 205 -5.57 -27.43 -11.80
N ARG A 206 -4.60 -28.17 -11.21
CA ARG A 206 -4.14 -29.45 -11.76
C ARG A 206 -5.25 -30.47 -11.82
N SER A 207 -6.02 -30.63 -10.75
CA SER A 207 -7.14 -31.59 -10.71
C SER A 207 -8.20 -31.27 -11.75
N LYS A 208 -8.48 -29.99 -11.98
CA LYS A 208 -9.41 -29.54 -13.03
C LYS A 208 -8.87 -29.88 -14.42
N ALA A 209 -7.60 -29.56 -14.69
CA ALA A 209 -6.96 -29.86 -15.96
C ALA A 209 -6.89 -31.38 -16.24
N ASP A 210 -6.53 -32.17 -15.25
CA ASP A 210 -6.50 -33.63 -15.34
C ASP A 210 -7.87 -34.22 -15.61
N LYS A 211 -8.91 -33.71 -14.94
CA LYS A 211 -10.30 -34.09 -15.21
C LYS A 211 -10.72 -33.76 -16.65
N GLU A 212 -10.44 -32.54 -17.11
CA GLU A 212 -10.75 -32.09 -18.47
C GLU A 212 -10.01 -32.94 -19.50
N SER A 213 -8.71 -33.22 -19.28
CA SER A 213 -7.90 -34.10 -20.14
C SER A 213 -8.49 -35.51 -20.22
N LYS A 214 -8.86 -36.11 -19.09
CA LYS A 214 -9.50 -37.43 -19.07
C LYS A 214 -10.84 -37.45 -19.80
N ILE A 215 -11.64 -36.39 -19.67
CA ILE A 215 -12.92 -36.28 -20.37
C ILE A 215 -12.70 -36.20 -21.91
N ILE A 216 -11.71 -35.39 -22.34
CA ILE A 216 -11.37 -35.24 -23.77
C ILE A 216 -10.90 -36.57 -24.34
N LEU A 217 -9.97 -37.25 -23.66
CA LEU A 217 -9.45 -38.57 -24.07
C LEU A 217 -10.56 -39.61 -24.12
N ALA A 218 -11.43 -39.68 -23.12
CA ALA A 218 -12.54 -40.64 -23.10
C ALA A 218 -13.55 -40.37 -24.25
N LYS A 219 -13.84 -39.10 -24.55
CA LYS A 219 -14.68 -38.75 -25.70
C LYS A 219 -14.03 -39.15 -27.02
N ALA A 220 -12.75 -38.82 -27.21
CA ALA A 220 -12.01 -39.18 -28.41
C ALA A 220 -11.95 -40.71 -28.61
N TYR A 221 -11.71 -41.46 -27.54
CA TYR A 221 -11.73 -42.92 -27.59
C TYR A 221 -13.12 -43.45 -27.95
N ARG A 222 -14.18 -42.98 -27.34
CA ARG A 222 -15.56 -43.32 -27.68
C ARG A 222 -15.86 -43.04 -29.16
N ASP A 223 -15.51 -41.87 -29.64
CA ASP A 223 -15.80 -41.45 -31.00
C ASP A 223 -14.98 -42.30 -32.00
N ALA A 224 -13.75 -42.64 -31.69
CA ALA A 224 -12.93 -43.57 -32.45
C ALA A 224 -13.53 -44.98 -32.51
N GLN A 225 -14.07 -45.48 -31.38
CA GLN A 225 -14.74 -46.80 -31.38
C GLN A 225 -16.05 -46.80 -32.18
N ILE A 226 -16.81 -45.71 -32.15
CA ILE A 226 -18.02 -45.59 -32.98
C ILE A 226 -17.64 -45.61 -34.46
N ILE A 227 -16.67 -44.80 -34.90
CA ILE A 227 -16.20 -44.75 -36.28
C ILE A 227 -15.66 -46.09 -36.72
N LYS A 228 -14.90 -46.80 -35.87
CA LYS A 228 -14.40 -48.15 -36.13
C LYS A 228 -15.56 -49.13 -36.28
N GLY A 229 -16.54 -49.11 -35.38
CA GLY A 229 -17.72 -49.97 -35.43
C GLY A 229 -18.55 -49.73 -36.70
N ASP A 230 -18.78 -48.48 -37.09
CA ASP A 230 -19.46 -48.13 -38.34
C ASP A 230 -18.69 -48.60 -39.59
N GLY A 231 -17.32 -48.52 -39.50
CA GLY A 231 -16.46 -49.04 -40.56
C GLY A 231 -16.55 -50.56 -40.68
N ASP A 232 -16.48 -51.26 -39.54
CA ASP A 232 -16.60 -52.73 -39.50
C ASP A 232 -17.99 -53.20 -39.96
N GLU A 233 -19.06 -52.50 -39.57
CA GLU A 233 -20.41 -52.78 -40.05
C GLU A 233 -20.52 -52.63 -41.59
N LYS A 234 -20.03 -51.53 -42.16
CA LYS A 234 -20.02 -51.31 -43.61
C LYS A 234 -19.20 -52.35 -44.32
N ALA A 235 -18.03 -52.68 -43.81
CA ALA A 235 -17.21 -53.72 -44.38
C ALA A 235 -17.91 -55.09 -44.34
N ALA A 236 -18.52 -55.45 -43.20
CA ALA A 236 -19.29 -56.68 -43.08
C ALA A 236 -20.49 -56.72 -44.06
N LYS A 237 -21.22 -55.61 -44.23
CA LYS A 237 -22.31 -55.53 -45.20
C LYS A 237 -21.83 -55.72 -46.64
N ILE A 238 -20.70 -55.11 -47.04
CA ILE A 238 -20.12 -55.24 -48.37
C ILE A 238 -19.66 -56.71 -48.61
N TYR A 239 -18.95 -57.28 -47.63
CA TYR A 239 -18.51 -58.65 -47.71
C TYR A 239 -19.70 -59.62 -47.79
N ASN A 240 -20.70 -59.49 -46.93
CA ASN A 240 -21.88 -60.36 -46.97
C ASN A 240 -22.61 -60.24 -48.27
N ALA A 241 -22.79 -59.04 -48.85
CA ALA A 241 -23.40 -58.86 -50.15
C ALA A 241 -22.60 -59.52 -51.26
N ALA A 242 -21.27 -59.39 -51.25
CA ALA A 242 -20.41 -60.03 -52.26
C ALA A 242 -20.40 -61.57 -52.18
N TYR A 243 -20.40 -62.09 -50.96
CA TYR A 243 -20.31 -63.54 -50.72
C TYR A 243 -21.62 -64.26 -50.80
N SER A 244 -22.77 -63.55 -50.72
CA SER A 244 -24.11 -64.14 -50.98
C SER A 244 -24.32 -64.50 -52.40
N VAL A 245 -23.52 -63.97 -53.34
CA VAL A 245 -23.61 -64.28 -54.79
C VAL A 245 -23.18 -65.69 -55.06
N ASP A 246 -22.15 -66.22 -54.46
CA ASP A 246 -21.70 -67.63 -54.58
C ASP A 246 -21.12 -68.09 -53.18
N PRO A 247 -21.96 -68.75 -52.34
CA PRO A 247 -21.57 -69.20 -51.02
C PRO A 247 -20.54 -70.33 -51.03
N GLU A 248 -20.52 -71.16 -52.08
CA GLU A 248 -19.55 -72.29 -52.20
C GLU A 248 -18.16 -71.77 -52.54
N PHE A 249 -18.04 -70.85 -53.47
CA PHE A 249 -16.78 -70.14 -53.76
C PHE A 249 -16.27 -69.36 -52.55
N TYR A 250 -17.13 -68.76 -51.77
CA TYR A 250 -16.73 -68.06 -50.59
C TYR A 250 -16.15 -68.99 -49.52
N LYS A 251 -16.77 -70.12 -49.25
CA LYS A 251 -16.25 -71.14 -48.35
C LYS A 251 -14.85 -71.57 -48.74
N PHE A 252 -14.66 -71.86 -50.05
CA PHE A 252 -13.34 -72.23 -50.60
C PHE A 252 -12.31 -71.09 -50.41
N TYR A 253 -12.64 -69.89 -50.83
CA TYR A 253 -11.76 -68.73 -50.69
C TYR A 253 -11.40 -68.43 -49.23
N ARG A 254 -12.36 -68.53 -48.33
CA ARG A 254 -12.16 -68.31 -46.89
C ARG A 254 -11.24 -69.37 -46.28
N SER A 255 -11.39 -70.60 -46.68
CA SER A 255 -10.47 -71.68 -46.23
C SER A 255 -9.03 -71.44 -46.67
N LEU A 256 -8.80 -70.94 -47.88
CA LEU A 256 -7.48 -70.59 -48.39
C LEU A 256 -6.88 -69.40 -47.61
N LEU A 257 -7.70 -68.42 -47.27
CA LEU A 257 -7.24 -67.30 -46.40
C LEU A 257 -6.86 -67.72 -44.97
N VAL A 258 -7.63 -68.65 -44.41
CA VAL A 258 -7.33 -69.23 -43.12
C VAL A 258 -5.98 -69.98 -43.20
N TYR A 259 -5.75 -70.77 -44.22
CA TYR A 259 -4.50 -71.46 -44.45
C TYR A 259 -3.33 -70.45 -44.57
N LYS A 260 -3.46 -69.46 -45.44
CA LYS A 260 -2.43 -68.45 -45.64
C LYS A 260 -2.04 -67.73 -44.36
N ASN A 261 -3.01 -67.41 -43.48
CA ASN A 261 -2.79 -66.68 -42.27
C ASN A 261 -2.31 -67.57 -41.09
N SER A 262 -2.77 -68.82 -41.03
CA SER A 262 -2.43 -69.76 -39.98
C SER A 262 -1.05 -70.39 -40.20
N PHE A 263 -0.60 -70.62 -41.44
CA PHE A 263 0.68 -71.18 -41.75
C PHE A 263 1.86 -70.22 -41.88
N LYS A 264 1.65 -68.95 -41.49
CA LYS A 264 2.69 -67.91 -41.60
C LYS A 264 3.74 -67.87 -40.50
N LYS A 265 3.63 -68.64 -39.40
CA LYS A 265 4.53 -68.59 -38.28
C LYS A 265 5.31 -69.89 -38.17
N GLU A 266 6.65 -69.81 -38.19
CA GLU A 266 7.56 -70.91 -38.13
C GLU A 266 7.51 -71.74 -36.81
N ASP A 267 6.83 -71.25 -35.77
CA ASP A 267 6.73 -71.89 -34.44
C ASP A 267 5.30 -72.37 -34.09
N THR A 268 4.47 -72.73 -35.06
CA THR A 268 3.12 -73.16 -34.78
C THR A 268 2.96 -74.68 -35.03
N ASN A 269 2.75 -75.43 -33.98
CA ASN A 269 2.37 -76.85 -34.09
C ASN A 269 0.87 -76.99 -34.20
N PHE A 270 0.41 -77.59 -35.28
CA PHE A 270 -1.01 -77.83 -35.50
C PHE A 270 -1.34 -79.31 -35.10
N VAL A 271 -2.31 -79.44 -34.21
CA VAL A 271 -2.96 -80.73 -33.95
C VAL A 271 -4.35 -80.60 -34.55
N ILE A 272 -4.50 -81.26 -35.73
CA ILE A 272 -5.75 -81.19 -36.50
C ILE A 272 -6.28 -82.62 -36.66
N SER A 273 -7.60 -82.82 -36.41
CA SER A 273 -8.25 -84.09 -36.69
C SER A 273 -8.35 -84.29 -38.20
N PRO A 274 -8.17 -85.57 -38.73
CA PRO A 274 -8.28 -85.85 -40.17
C PRO A 274 -9.65 -85.44 -40.77
N ASP A 275 -10.69 -85.40 -39.96
CA ASP A 275 -12.06 -85.06 -40.37
C ASP A 275 -12.39 -83.57 -40.16
N ALA A 276 -11.39 -82.76 -39.88
CA ALA A 276 -11.62 -81.29 -39.65
C ALA A 276 -12.11 -80.65 -40.97
N GLU A 277 -13.23 -79.93 -40.85
CA GLU A 277 -13.86 -79.23 -41.98
C GLU A 277 -12.90 -78.27 -42.68
N VAL A 278 -11.89 -77.76 -41.95
CA VAL A 278 -10.78 -76.95 -42.44
C VAL A 278 -9.94 -77.62 -43.50
N LEU A 279 -9.77 -78.99 -43.47
CA LEU A 279 -8.95 -79.76 -44.41
C LEU A 279 -9.75 -80.23 -45.64
N LYS A 280 -11.05 -80.01 -45.70
CA LYS A 280 -11.94 -80.46 -46.74
C LYS A 280 -11.45 -80.12 -48.15
N TYR A 281 -10.88 -78.95 -48.36
CA TYR A 281 -10.35 -78.52 -49.65
C TYR A 281 -8.88 -78.86 -49.93
N LEU A 282 -8.15 -79.31 -48.91
CA LEU A 282 -6.79 -79.84 -49.08
C LEU A 282 -6.75 -81.34 -49.48
N ASN A 283 -7.84 -82.05 -49.19
CA ASN A 283 -7.97 -83.48 -49.49
C ASN A 283 -8.60 -83.81 -50.85
N LEU A 284 -8.70 -82.86 -51.73
CA LEU A 284 -9.29 -83.03 -53.09
C LEU A 284 -8.31 -83.58 -54.13
N THR A 285 -7.32 -84.43 -53.70
CA THR A 285 -6.55 -85.29 -54.65
C THR A 285 -6.91 -86.70 -54.42
N LYS A 286 -8.01 -87.13 -55.08
CA LYS A 286 -8.19 -88.45 -55.64
C LYS A 286 -8.94 -88.34 -56.97
#